data_9b50ac4fcf865875298f901f5ee970c4
#
_entry.id   9b50ac4fcf865875298f901f5ee970c4
#
_cell.length_a   1.000
_cell.length_b   1.000
_cell.length_c   1.000
_cell.angle_alpha   90.00
_cell.angle_beta   90.00
_cell.angle_gamma   90.00
#
_symmetry.space_group_name_H-M   'P 1'
#
loop_
_entity.id
_entity.type
_entity.pdbx_description
1 polymer ?
#
loop_
_entity_poly.entity_id
_entity_poly.type
_entity_poly.pdbx_seq_one_letter_code
_entity_poly.pdbx_strand_id
1 'polypeptide(L)' 'MTYKQWCNLRELLTTLSDEVDSKICDDKVSEAFDDVWDMIDEIDTTQEIT' A
#
# COMPACT_ATOMS: atom_id res chain seq x y z
N MET A 1 -11.20 6.19 10.12
CA MET A 1 -10.67 6.61 8.81
C MET A 1 -11.82 6.70 7.81
N THR A 2 -11.86 7.76 7.03
CA THR A 2 -12.87 7.89 6.00
C THR A 2 -12.46 7.16 4.73
N TYR A 3 -13.43 6.88 3.88
CA TYR A 3 -13.17 6.25 2.59
C TYR A 3 -12.19 7.08 1.74
N LYS A 4 -12.36 8.39 1.80
CA LYS A 4 -11.49 9.30 1.05
C LYS A 4 -10.05 9.20 1.55
N GLN A 5 -9.85 9.14 2.85
CA GLN A 5 -8.52 8.99 3.43
C GLN A 5 -7.91 7.64 3.05
N TRP A 6 -8.71 6.60 3.02
CA TRP A 6 -8.27 5.28 2.61
C TRP A 6 -7.79 5.27 1.17
N CYS A 7 -8.58 5.84 0.27
CA CYS A 7 -8.19 5.91 -1.14
C CYS A 7 -6.93 6.74 -1.33
N ASN A 8 -6.81 7.84 -0.60
CA ASN A 8 -5.62 8.69 -0.66
C ASN A 8 -4.38 7.94 -0.18
N LEU A 9 -4.52 7.18 0.90
CA LEU A 9 -3.43 6.37 1.43
C LEU A 9 -2.96 5.35 0.41
N ARG A 10 -3.89 4.66 -0.22
CA ARG A 10 -3.56 3.66 -1.24
C ARG A 10 -2.86 4.29 -2.44
N GLU A 11 -3.31 5.44 -2.85
CA GLU A 11 -2.71 6.16 -3.96
C GLU A 11 -1.28 6.59 -3.65
N LEU A 12 -1.07 7.13 -2.46
CA LEU A 12 0.27 7.52 -2.03
C LEU A 12 1.20 6.32 -1.92
N LEU A 13 0.71 5.22 -1.40
CA LEU A 13 1.49 4.01 -1.28
C LEU A 13 1.86 3.44 -2.65
N THR A 14 0.93 3.50 -3.59
CA THR A 14 1.19 3.06 -4.96
C THR A 14 2.29 3.90 -5.60
N THR A 15 2.21 5.20 -5.44
CA THR A 15 3.22 6.12 -5.97
C THR A 15 4.58 5.85 -5.35
N LEU A 16 4.62 5.68 -4.04
CA LEU A 16 5.86 5.41 -3.33
C LEU A 16 6.46 4.07 -3.74
N SER A 17 5.63 3.06 -3.85
CA SER A 17 6.07 1.73 -4.27
C SER A 17 6.66 1.76 -5.67
N ASP A 18 6.01 2.48 -6.56
CA ASP A 18 6.47 2.62 -7.95
C ASP A 18 7.82 3.32 -8.01
N GLU A 19 7.98 4.39 -7.24
CA GLU A 19 9.23 5.12 -7.18
C GLU A 19 10.38 4.28 -6.64
N VAL A 20 10.13 3.56 -5.57
CA VAL A 20 11.13 2.69 -4.95
C VAL A 20 11.52 1.57 -5.90
N ASP A 21 10.54 0.95 -6.54
CA ASP A 21 10.80 -0.13 -7.48
C ASP A 21 11.64 0.35 -8.67
N SER A 22 11.39 1.56 -9.11
CA SER A 22 12.10 2.15 -10.23
C SER A 22 13.54 2.54 -9.89
N LYS A 23 13.79 2.99 -8.66
CA LYS A 23 15.09 3.55 -8.28
C LYS A 23 15.97 2.61 -7.50
N ILE A 24 15.39 1.76 -6.68
CA ILE A 24 16.16 0.94 -5.74
C ILE A 24 16.25 -0.52 -6.18
N CYS A 25 15.17 -1.08 -6.69
CA CYS A 25 15.11 -2.46 -7.17
C CYS A 25 15.70 -3.48 -6.17
N ASP A 26 15.35 -3.33 -4.90
CA ASP A 26 15.85 -4.21 -3.85
C ASP A 26 14.78 -5.26 -3.53
N ASP A 27 15.18 -6.54 -3.51
CA ASP A 27 14.26 -7.62 -3.21
C ASP A 27 13.64 -7.49 -1.81
N LYS A 28 14.43 -7.03 -0.86
CA LYS A 28 13.93 -6.84 0.52
C LYS A 28 12.87 -5.74 0.58
N VAL A 29 13.08 -4.69 -0.16
CA VAL A 29 12.11 -3.60 -0.24
C VAL A 29 10.84 -4.08 -0.90
N SER A 30 10.97 -4.85 -1.96
CA SER A 30 9.83 -5.42 -2.67
C SER A 30 9.02 -6.34 -1.75
N GLU A 31 9.69 -7.15 -0.96
CA GLU A 31 9.03 -8.02 0.04
C GLU A 31 8.28 -7.20 1.08
N ALA A 32 8.91 -6.11 1.55
CA ALA A 32 8.28 -5.24 2.54
C ALA A 32 7.01 -4.61 1.99
N PHE A 33 7.03 -4.15 0.76
CA PHE A 33 5.85 -3.60 0.12
C PHE A 33 4.76 -4.65 -0.09
N ASP A 34 5.17 -5.86 -0.43
CA ASP A 34 4.23 -6.97 -0.59
C ASP A 34 3.48 -7.22 0.72
N ASP A 35 4.20 -7.22 1.84
CA ASP A 35 3.60 -7.38 3.16
C ASP A 35 2.62 -6.25 3.47
N VAL A 36 3.01 -5.02 3.17
CA VAL A 36 2.16 -3.85 3.40
C VAL A 36 0.88 -3.96 2.56
N TRP A 37 1.00 -4.32 1.31
CA TRP A 37 -0.17 -4.48 0.43
C TRP A 37 -1.09 -5.58 0.92
N ASP A 38 -0.53 -6.66 1.42
CA ASP A 38 -1.32 -7.76 1.98
C ASP A 38 -2.13 -7.28 3.19
N MET A 39 -1.51 -6.50 4.07
CA MET A 39 -2.19 -5.92 5.23
C MET A 39 -3.30 -4.96 4.82
N ILE A 40 -3.03 -4.14 3.82
CA ILE A 40 -4.02 -3.19 3.31
C ILE A 40 -5.22 -3.92 2.73
N ASP A 41 -4.97 -4.97 1.97
CA ASP A 41 -6.03 -5.77 1.38
C ASP A 41 -6.89 -6.44 2.46
N GLU A 42 -6.25 -6.92 3.52
CA GLU A 42 -6.95 -7.52 4.65
C GLU A 42 -7.87 -6.52 5.34
N ILE A 43 -7.38 -5.31 5.55
CA ILE A 43 -8.19 -4.25 6.15
C ILE A 43 -9.39 -3.92 5.27
N ASP A 44 -9.16 -3.83 3.96
CA ASP A 44 -10.21 -3.50 3.01
C ASP A 44 -11.33 -4.54 3.00
N THR A 45 -10.99 -5.81 3.23
CA THR A 45 -11.97 -6.90 3.19
C THR A 45 -12.66 -7.13 4.53
N THR A 46 -12.01 -6.82 5.65
CA THR A 46 -12.53 -7.14 6.98
C THR A 46 -13.17 -5.97 7.69
N GLN A 47 -12.87 -4.75 7.32
CA GLN A 47 -13.41 -3.56 7.98
C GLN A 47 -14.26 -2.74 7.04
N GLU A 48 -15.39 -2.27 7.57
CA GLU A 48 -16.23 -1.34 6.83
C GLU A 48 -15.59 0.05 6.93
N ILE A 49 -15.17 0.56 5.79
CA ILE A 49 -14.58 1.89 5.69
C ILE A 49 -15.67 2.87 5.25
N THR A 50 -15.98 3.77 6.11
CA THR A 50 -17.02 4.77 5.85
C THR A 50 -16.44 6.14 5.54
#